data_37991f90357fcf32be1186f7e2d10565
#
_entry.id   37991f90357fcf32be1186f7e2d10565
#
_cell.length_a   1.000
_cell.length_b   1.000
_cell.length_c   1.000
_cell.angle_alpha   90.00
_cell.angle_beta   90.00
_cell.angle_gamma   90.00
#
_symmetry.space_group_name_H-M   'P 1'
#
loop_
_entity.id
_entity.type
_entity.pdbx_description
1 polymer ?
#
loop_
_entity_poly.entity_id
_entity_poly.type
_entity_poly.pdbx_seq_one_letter_code
_entity_poly.pdbx_strand_id
1 'polypeptide(L)'
;MAEREKNMRNMKKALAAVAAVATLASLAACGGSDGGNDAKANAGDADKADLVFWGWDTGNTMKTLIADFEKANPGITVKFNNTGTASDTQTALSNAVAAGKGAPDVVMLEDPTVTQFAVTGDLVDLTTYGADKLEDDFSAGPWSKLQYDGKPYALPIDSGPEVFFYNDAVLKKAGVDGSQIKTWDDYYEAAKKVKAIGAYMTNNSGSSMEYQPFTAQAWQAGAQPWKVDGENITIDMTKDSGMKKYIEFQQKLIDEDLVDTKIANWSDDWNRALNEGDIATLTIGAWMPVNLMNGAPDQAGNWRVAQLPQWNEGDEVSAEDGGSALVVVSQSKQQAAACKFVEYLTHGDGAQTMADTGTFPSLKKILSSDSFTDPNTEANKKVNDYFGGQNVNEILSEAAQRKVSAFQYLPYNPYAQSTFGDQISKAYSKEISLKEAFANYSKALTDHGNQQGYTVTSKD
;
A
#
# COMPACT_ATOMS: atom_id res chain seq x y z
N MET A 1 -3.86 8.35 38.54
CA MET A 1 -3.55 6.93 38.27
C MET A 1 -4.64 6.00 38.79
N ALA A 2 -4.98 6.00 40.05
CA ALA A 2 -5.98 5.06 40.60
C ALA A 2 -7.41 5.15 40.04
N GLU A 3 -7.84 6.30 39.54
CA GLU A 3 -9.16 6.49 38.97
C GLU A 3 -9.25 6.00 37.49
N ARG A 4 -8.14 6.03 36.75
CA ARG A 4 -8.02 5.46 35.40
C ARG A 4 -8.01 3.93 35.39
N GLU A 5 -7.31 3.33 36.34
CA GLU A 5 -7.32 1.86 36.50
C GLU A 5 -8.72 1.34 36.89
N LYS A 6 -9.47 2.13 37.66
CA LYS A 6 -10.84 1.79 38.05
C LYS A 6 -11.81 1.83 36.90
N ASN A 7 -11.64 2.80 35.98
CA ASN A 7 -12.47 2.92 34.77
C ASN A 7 -12.18 1.83 33.72
N MET A 8 -10.92 1.46 33.50
CA MET A 8 -10.55 0.33 32.63
C MET A 8 -11.04 -1.02 33.19
N ARG A 9 -10.98 -1.22 34.50
CA ARG A 9 -11.53 -2.41 35.15
C ARG A 9 -13.07 -2.49 35.07
N ASN A 10 -13.74 -1.35 35.03
CA ASN A 10 -15.20 -1.30 34.92
C ASN A 10 -15.67 -1.50 33.46
N MET A 11 -14.90 -1.04 32.46
CA MET A 11 -15.20 -1.28 31.05
C MET A 11 -14.96 -2.75 30.66
N LYS A 12 -13.91 -3.39 31.18
CA LYS A 12 -13.69 -4.86 31.03
C LYS A 12 -14.77 -5.68 31.72
N LYS A 13 -15.41 -5.17 32.80
CA LYS A 13 -16.53 -5.83 33.48
C LYS A 13 -17.88 -5.64 32.78
N ALA A 14 -18.07 -4.55 32.03
CA ALA A 14 -19.32 -4.31 31.28
C ALA A 14 -19.39 -5.18 30.01
N LEU A 15 -18.24 -5.51 29.39
CA LEU A 15 -18.15 -6.45 28.26
C LEU A 15 -18.28 -7.93 28.69
N ALA A 16 -18.02 -8.25 29.95
CA ALA A 16 -18.13 -9.62 30.50
C ALA A 16 -19.53 -9.99 31.02
N ALA A 17 -20.45 -9.04 31.08
CA ALA A 17 -21.77 -9.26 31.73
C ALA A 17 -22.91 -9.68 30.75
N VAL A 18 -22.64 -9.86 29.47
CA VAL A 18 -23.62 -10.31 28.47
C VAL A 18 -23.50 -11.80 28.09
N ALA A 19 -22.52 -12.50 28.62
CA ALA A 19 -22.23 -13.92 28.25
C ALA A 19 -22.25 -14.89 29.42
N ALA A 20 -23.16 -14.78 30.37
CA ALA A 20 -23.27 -15.72 31.46
C ALA A 20 -24.72 -16.17 31.75
N VAL A 21 -25.30 -17.00 30.86
CA VAL A 21 -26.33 -17.99 31.23
C VAL A 21 -26.19 -19.22 30.32
N ALA A 22 -25.94 -20.38 30.93
CA ALA A 22 -25.90 -21.77 30.47
C ALA A 22 -24.48 -22.32 30.26
N THR A 23 -23.96 -23.25 30.99
CA THR A 23 -24.34 -24.50 31.61
C THR A 23 -23.17 -25.01 32.46
N LEU A 24 -23.44 -25.37 33.68
CA LEU A 24 -22.56 -26.23 34.52
C LEU A 24 -22.63 -27.68 34.01
N ALA A 25 -21.48 -28.25 33.67
CA ALA A 25 -21.11 -29.63 34.03
C ALA A 25 -19.80 -30.03 33.37
N SER A 26 -18.88 -30.37 34.20
CA SER A 26 -17.85 -31.39 34.27
C SER A 26 -16.45 -30.87 34.58
N LEU A 27 -16.14 -30.92 35.86
CA LEU A 27 -14.76 -30.95 36.37
C LEU A 27 -14.14 -32.32 36.07
N ALA A 28 -12.91 -32.30 35.53
CA ALA A 28 -11.77 -33.03 36.15
C ALA A 28 -10.52 -32.92 35.28
N ALA A 29 -9.44 -32.57 35.96
CA ALA A 29 -8.05 -32.99 35.80
C ALA A 29 -7.03 -31.97 35.29
N CYS A 30 -6.27 -31.47 36.29
CA CYS A 30 -4.82 -31.27 36.37
C CYS A 30 -4.02 -30.54 35.32
N GLY A 31 -3.57 -29.35 35.66
CA GLY A 31 -2.16 -29.03 35.96
C GLY A 31 -1.20 -28.91 34.78
N GLY A 32 -0.67 -27.71 34.56
CA GLY A 32 0.52 -27.47 33.78
C GLY A 32 0.48 -26.12 33.10
N SER A 33 1.12 -25.12 33.67
CA SER A 33 1.42 -23.85 33.03
C SER A 33 2.47 -24.06 31.95
N ASP A 34 2.12 -23.71 30.69
CA ASP A 34 3.10 -23.30 29.69
C ASP A 34 2.38 -22.41 28.66
N GLY A 35 2.82 -21.16 28.58
CA GLY A 35 2.26 -20.15 27.68
C GLY A 35 2.72 -20.30 26.23
N GLY A 36 2.68 -21.53 25.68
CA GLY A 36 3.12 -21.83 24.32
C GLY A 36 2.12 -22.63 23.49
N ASN A 37 0.85 -22.76 23.92
CA ASN A 37 -0.05 -23.77 23.34
C ASN A 37 -1.15 -23.24 22.44
N ASP A 38 -1.40 -21.93 22.38
CA ASP A 38 -2.54 -21.42 21.59
C ASP A 38 -2.25 -21.38 20.08
N ALA A 39 -1.00 -21.15 19.68
CA ALA A 39 -0.60 -21.14 18.26
C ALA A 39 -0.73 -22.54 17.61
N LYS A 40 -0.53 -23.62 18.34
CA LYS A 40 -0.67 -25.00 17.84
C LYS A 40 -2.11 -25.49 17.74
N ALA A 41 -3.04 -24.90 18.52
CA ALA A 41 -4.44 -25.34 18.51
C ALA A 41 -5.20 -24.96 17.23
N ASN A 42 -4.76 -23.93 16.53
CA ASN A 42 -5.38 -23.42 15.30
C ASN A 42 -4.56 -23.75 14.02
N ALA A 43 -3.42 -24.44 14.16
CA ALA A 43 -2.55 -24.73 13.01
C ALA A 43 -3.27 -25.54 11.93
N GLY A 44 -4.13 -26.47 12.31
CA GLY A 44 -4.78 -27.39 11.37
C GLY A 44 -3.79 -28.38 10.76
N ASP A 45 -4.23 -29.07 9.70
CA ASP A 45 -3.39 -29.96 8.88
C ASP A 45 -2.82 -29.15 7.71
N ALA A 46 -1.51 -29.14 7.54
CA ALA A 46 -0.86 -28.40 6.47
C ALA A 46 -1.11 -28.98 5.08
N ASP A 47 -1.54 -30.23 4.99
CA ASP A 47 -1.73 -30.94 3.73
C ASP A 47 -3.20 -31.31 3.45
N LYS A 48 -4.13 -30.93 4.36
CA LYS A 48 -5.56 -31.17 4.19
C LYS A 48 -6.40 -30.06 4.76
N ALA A 49 -7.08 -29.30 3.88
CA ALA A 49 -7.92 -28.17 4.26
C ALA A 49 -8.94 -27.81 3.18
N ASP A 50 -10.03 -27.17 3.61
CA ASP A 50 -10.97 -26.46 2.73
C ASP A 50 -10.87 -24.97 3.07
N LEU A 51 -10.03 -24.24 2.33
CA LEU A 51 -9.73 -22.83 2.59
C LEU A 51 -10.78 -21.92 1.96
N VAL A 52 -11.06 -20.80 2.63
CA VAL A 52 -11.82 -19.67 2.09
C VAL A 52 -10.87 -18.51 1.91
N PHE A 53 -10.78 -17.99 0.69
CA PHE A 53 -9.96 -16.85 0.33
C PHE A 53 -10.84 -15.68 -0.16
N TRP A 54 -10.65 -14.49 0.45
CA TRP A 54 -11.28 -13.25 0.03
C TRP A 54 -10.27 -12.30 -0.61
N GLY A 55 -10.67 -11.68 -1.70
CA GLY A 55 -9.83 -10.70 -2.40
C GLY A 55 -10.51 -10.15 -3.63
N TRP A 56 -9.78 -9.43 -4.43
CA TRP A 56 -10.20 -8.97 -5.76
C TRP A 56 -9.36 -9.62 -6.85
N ASP A 57 -9.89 -9.67 -8.07
CA ASP A 57 -9.23 -10.30 -9.21
C ASP A 57 -9.52 -9.50 -10.49
N THR A 58 -8.71 -8.50 -10.77
CA THR A 58 -8.87 -7.63 -11.93
C THR A 58 -8.45 -8.30 -13.23
N GLY A 59 -7.60 -9.33 -13.16
CA GLY A 59 -7.04 -10.05 -14.32
C GLY A 59 -7.70 -11.40 -14.63
N ASN A 60 -8.67 -11.85 -13.82
CA ASN A 60 -9.20 -13.23 -13.85
C ASN A 60 -8.11 -14.30 -13.67
N THR A 61 -7.05 -13.98 -12.93
CA THR A 61 -5.87 -14.83 -12.74
C THR A 61 -6.04 -15.82 -11.60
N MET A 62 -6.82 -15.45 -10.56
CA MET A 62 -6.99 -16.24 -9.34
C MET A 62 -7.53 -17.64 -9.60
N LYS A 63 -8.42 -17.81 -10.57
CA LYS A 63 -8.95 -19.14 -10.93
C LYS A 63 -7.85 -20.10 -11.39
N THR A 64 -6.92 -19.64 -12.21
CA THR A 64 -5.78 -20.44 -12.70
C THR A 64 -4.83 -20.76 -11.57
N LEU A 65 -4.44 -19.75 -10.78
CA LEU A 65 -3.53 -19.89 -9.64
C LEU A 65 -4.04 -20.90 -8.61
N ILE A 66 -5.33 -20.85 -8.29
CA ILE A 66 -5.97 -21.79 -7.35
C ILE A 66 -5.96 -23.20 -7.93
N ALA A 67 -6.32 -23.39 -9.19
CA ALA A 67 -6.32 -24.71 -9.83
C ALA A 67 -4.91 -25.34 -9.85
N ASP A 68 -3.87 -24.55 -10.10
CA ASP A 68 -2.47 -25.01 -10.09
C ASP A 68 -2.00 -25.34 -8.66
N PHE A 69 -2.39 -24.54 -7.67
CA PHE A 69 -2.13 -24.83 -6.27
C PHE A 69 -2.80 -26.13 -5.81
N GLU A 70 -4.09 -26.33 -6.09
CA GLU A 70 -4.85 -27.52 -5.73
C GLU A 70 -4.29 -28.77 -6.40
N LYS A 71 -3.85 -28.65 -7.65
CA LYS A 71 -3.19 -29.74 -8.38
C LYS A 71 -1.86 -30.15 -7.71
N ALA A 72 -1.09 -29.19 -7.23
CA ALA A 72 0.15 -29.44 -6.50
C ALA A 72 -0.11 -29.93 -5.06
N ASN A 73 -1.28 -29.65 -4.49
CA ASN A 73 -1.68 -29.96 -3.11
C ASN A 73 -3.06 -30.65 -3.07
N PRO A 74 -3.19 -31.93 -3.49
CA PRO A 74 -4.48 -32.58 -3.74
C PRO A 74 -5.40 -32.72 -2.51
N GLY A 75 -4.86 -32.49 -1.30
CA GLY A 75 -5.64 -32.49 -0.05
C GLY A 75 -6.20 -31.13 0.34
N ILE A 76 -5.87 -30.06 -0.40
CA ILE A 76 -6.32 -28.71 -0.08
C ILE A 76 -7.24 -28.22 -1.21
N THR A 77 -8.39 -27.66 -0.82
CA THR A 77 -9.27 -26.92 -1.74
C THR A 77 -9.33 -25.46 -1.34
N VAL A 78 -9.49 -24.54 -2.31
CA VAL A 78 -9.57 -23.10 -2.07
C VAL A 78 -10.81 -22.52 -2.72
N LYS A 79 -11.74 -22.07 -1.90
CA LYS A 79 -12.90 -21.31 -2.35
C LYS A 79 -12.58 -19.83 -2.40
N PHE A 80 -12.41 -19.27 -3.59
CA PHE A 80 -12.23 -17.84 -3.79
C PHE A 80 -13.58 -17.11 -3.80
N ASN A 81 -13.68 -16.08 -2.98
CA ASN A 81 -14.78 -15.12 -3.00
C ASN A 81 -14.20 -13.77 -3.48
N ASN A 82 -14.50 -13.42 -4.73
CA ASN A 82 -14.22 -12.09 -5.25
C ASN A 82 -15.15 -11.09 -4.54
N THR A 83 -14.56 -10.20 -3.74
CA THR A 83 -15.29 -9.21 -2.93
C THR A 83 -15.51 -7.89 -3.67
N GLY A 84 -14.97 -7.75 -4.88
CA GLY A 84 -15.11 -6.56 -5.72
C GLY A 84 -13.86 -5.68 -5.68
N THR A 85 -13.77 -4.82 -4.68
CA THR A 85 -12.64 -3.88 -4.52
C THR A 85 -11.84 -4.16 -3.24
N ALA A 86 -10.66 -3.55 -3.11
CA ALA A 86 -9.87 -3.58 -1.89
C ALA A 86 -10.66 -3.01 -0.68
N SER A 87 -11.39 -1.92 -0.88
CA SER A 87 -12.24 -1.30 0.15
C SER A 87 -13.38 -2.22 0.59
N ASP A 88 -14.02 -2.94 -0.37
CA ASP A 88 -15.06 -3.91 -0.06
C ASP A 88 -14.50 -5.08 0.75
N THR A 89 -13.31 -5.57 0.40
CA THR A 89 -12.61 -6.65 1.11
C THR A 89 -12.29 -6.24 2.55
N GLN A 90 -11.71 -5.05 2.74
CA GLN A 90 -11.41 -4.51 4.06
C GLN A 90 -12.68 -4.37 4.92
N THR A 91 -13.75 -3.83 4.34
CA THR A 91 -15.04 -3.66 5.04
C THR A 91 -15.62 -5.01 5.45
N ALA A 92 -15.60 -6.00 4.53
CA ALA A 92 -16.10 -7.34 4.81
C ALA A 92 -15.28 -8.01 5.93
N LEU A 93 -13.95 -7.91 5.90
CA LEU A 93 -13.09 -8.44 6.94
C LEU A 93 -13.37 -7.77 8.30
N SER A 94 -13.42 -6.42 8.34
CA SER A 94 -13.72 -5.67 9.56
C SER A 94 -15.03 -6.12 10.21
N ASN A 95 -16.07 -6.33 9.40
CA ASN A 95 -17.36 -6.82 9.90
C ASN A 95 -17.28 -8.27 10.44
N ALA A 96 -16.53 -9.15 9.76
CA ALA A 96 -16.43 -10.55 10.15
C ALA A 96 -15.61 -10.72 11.44
N VAL A 97 -14.48 -10.01 11.57
CA VAL A 97 -13.65 -10.08 12.81
C VAL A 97 -14.38 -9.46 13.99
N ALA A 98 -15.09 -8.34 13.81
CA ALA A 98 -15.92 -7.74 14.85
C ALA A 98 -17.08 -8.65 15.29
N ALA A 99 -17.66 -9.42 14.38
CA ALA A 99 -18.70 -10.40 14.68
C ALA A 99 -18.15 -11.68 15.35
N GLY A 100 -16.85 -11.89 15.36
CA GLY A 100 -16.19 -13.09 15.89
C GLY A 100 -16.49 -14.38 15.11
N LYS A 101 -17.00 -14.26 13.88
CA LYS A 101 -17.38 -15.40 13.02
C LYS A 101 -17.52 -15.00 11.57
N GLY A 102 -17.30 -15.96 10.68
CA GLY A 102 -17.51 -15.82 9.24
C GLY A 102 -16.33 -15.16 8.53
N ALA A 103 -15.23 -14.91 9.22
CA ALA A 103 -13.98 -14.51 8.59
C ALA A 103 -13.42 -15.65 7.72
N PRO A 104 -12.75 -15.35 6.61
CA PRO A 104 -12.10 -16.34 5.76
C PRO A 104 -10.78 -16.83 6.39
N ASP A 105 -10.10 -17.78 5.74
CA ASP A 105 -8.77 -18.23 6.16
C ASP A 105 -7.68 -17.29 5.66
N VAL A 106 -7.81 -16.83 4.41
CA VAL A 106 -6.86 -15.95 3.73
C VAL A 106 -7.58 -14.71 3.20
N VAL A 107 -6.93 -13.55 3.30
CA VAL A 107 -7.45 -12.29 2.73
C VAL A 107 -6.35 -11.57 1.97
N MET A 108 -6.70 -10.99 0.83
CA MET A 108 -5.90 -9.98 0.16
C MET A 108 -6.25 -8.61 0.74
N LEU A 109 -5.26 -7.85 1.15
CA LEU A 109 -5.41 -6.50 1.69
C LEU A 109 -4.44 -5.54 0.99
N GLU A 110 -4.81 -4.28 0.86
CA GLU A 110 -3.81 -3.25 0.58
C GLU A 110 -2.88 -3.08 1.78
N ASP A 111 -1.57 -2.90 1.52
CA ASP A 111 -0.53 -2.78 2.55
C ASP A 111 -0.88 -1.79 3.67
N PRO A 112 -1.45 -0.60 3.38
CA PRO A 112 -1.80 0.37 4.42
C PRO A 112 -2.81 -0.12 5.46
N THR A 113 -3.54 -1.19 5.16
CA THR A 113 -4.60 -1.73 6.04
C THR A 113 -4.14 -2.88 6.93
N VAL A 114 -3.01 -3.50 6.61
CA VAL A 114 -2.48 -4.67 7.34
C VAL A 114 -2.23 -4.34 8.82
N THR A 115 -1.59 -3.21 9.09
CA THR A 115 -1.25 -2.80 10.47
C THR A 115 -2.50 -2.69 11.37
N GLN A 116 -3.63 -2.23 10.84
CA GLN A 116 -4.89 -2.12 11.59
C GLN A 116 -5.31 -3.47 12.18
N PHE A 117 -5.28 -4.53 11.38
CA PHE A 117 -5.68 -5.86 11.79
C PHE A 117 -4.59 -6.59 12.59
N ALA A 118 -3.32 -6.29 12.34
CA ALA A 118 -2.21 -6.84 13.12
C ALA A 118 -2.25 -6.34 14.57
N VAL A 119 -2.47 -5.03 14.80
CA VAL A 119 -2.55 -4.42 16.14
C VAL A 119 -3.69 -4.99 16.98
N THR A 120 -4.82 -5.32 16.36
CA THR A 120 -5.99 -5.90 17.05
C THR A 120 -5.87 -7.39 17.29
N GLY A 121 -4.82 -8.05 16.74
CA GLY A 121 -4.62 -9.50 16.87
C GLY A 121 -5.53 -10.32 15.95
N ASP A 122 -6.10 -9.70 14.92
CA ASP A 122 -6.97 -10.36 13.95
C ASP A 122 -6.20 -11.13 12.88
N LEU A 123 -4.89 -10.92 12.79
CA LEU A 123 -3.99 -11.61 11.87
C LEU A 123 -3.04 -12.56 12.59
N VAL A 124 -2.58 -13.56 11.87
CA VAL A 124 -1.56 -14.51 12.34
C VAL A 124 -0.17 -13.89 12.22
N ASP A 125 0.63 -13.99 13.29
CA ASP A 125 2.06 -13.75 13.24
C ASP A 125 2.73 -14.85 12.40
N LEU A 126 3.17 -14.48 11.21
CA LEU A 126 3.70 -15.42 10.21
C LEU A 126 5.11 -15.93 10.55
N THR A 127 5.79 -15.38 11.56
CA THR A 127 7.07 -15.94 12.06
C THR A 127 6.91 -17.38 12.52
N THR A 128 5.74 -17.72 13.05
CA THR A 128 5.40 -19.09 13.48
C THR A 128 5.47 -20.09 12.31
N TYR A 129 5.31 -19.60 11.07
CA TYR A 129 5.35 -20.37 9.84
C TYR A 129 6.63 -20.10 9.02
N GLY A 130 7.59 -19.34 9.57
CA GLY A 130 8.92 -19.14 8.99
C GLY A 130 9.01 -17.99 7.99
N ALA A 131 8.01 -17.12 7.92
CA ALA A 131 8.00 -15.99 7.00
C ALA A 131 9.13 -14.98 7.25
N ASP A 132 9.61 -14.87 8.49
CA ASP A 132 10.77 -14.04 8.86
C ASP A 132 12.05 -14.38 8.07
N LYS A 133 12.15 -15.60 7.55
CA LYS A 133 13.30 -16.06 6.75
C LYS A 133 13.23 -15.63 5.29
N LEU A 134 12.11 -15.08 4.86
CA LEU A 134 11.85 -14.68 3.49
C LEU A 134 12.17 -13.20 3.21
N GLU A 135 12.56 -12.41 4.23
CA GLU A 135 12.82 -10.98 4.11
C GLU A 135 13.79 -10.64 2.99
N ASP A 136 14.90 -11.36 2.90
CA ASP A 136 15.93 -11.11 1.89
C ASP A 136 15.48 -11.40 0.45
N ASP A 137 14.42 -12.16 0.26
CA ASP A 137 13.89 -12.52 -1.06
C ASP A 137 12.95 -11.45 -1.63
N PHE A 138 12.36 -10.62 -0.77
CA PHE A 138 11.46 -9.55 -1.18
C PHE A 138 12.16 -8.19 -1.29
N SER A 139 11.60 -7.30 -2.11
CA SER A 139 11.99 -5.88 -2.12
C SER A 139 11.74 -5.25 -0.76
N ALA A 140 12.65 -4.37 -0.33
CA ALA A 140 12.60 -3.79 1.01
C ALA A 140 11.36 -2.90 1.24
N GLY A 141 10.87 -2.21 0.21
CA GLY A 141 9.71 -1.34 0.28
C GLY A 141 8.45 -2.07 0.74
N PRO A 142 7.91 -3.02 -0.05
CA PRO A 142 6.70 -3.76 0.33
C PRO A 142 6.90 -4.56 1.63
N TRP A 143 8.07 -5.18 1.83
CA TRP A 143 8.33 -5.93 3.06
C TRP A 143 8.22 -5.06 4.32
N SER A 144 8.82 -3.86 4.31
CA SER A 144 8.87 -2.98 5.49
C SER A 144 7.49 -2.52 5.97
N LYS A 145 6.52 -2.36 5.06
CA LYS A 145 5.15 -1.90 5.37
C LYS A 145 4.29 -2.95 6.07
N LEU A 146 4.67 -4.24 5.96
CA LEU A 146 3.89 -5.38 6.44
C LEU A 146 4.34 -5.89 7.81
N GLN A 147 5.28 -5.16 8.43
CA GLN A 147 5.80 -5.46 9.75
C GLN A 147 5.00 -4.74 10.84
N TYR A 148 4.71 -5.47 11.91
CA TYR A 148 4.23 -4.87 13.14
C TYR A 148 4.98 -5.50 14.33
N ASP A 149 5.54 -4.66 15.20
CA ASP A 149 6.39 -5.08 16.33
C ASP A 149 7.56 -6.01 15.89
N GLY A 150 8.15 -5.70 14.73
CA GLY A 150 9.28 -6.45 14.15
C GLY A 150 8.92 -7.84 13.61
N LYS A 151 7.65 -8.12 13.39
CA LYS A 151 7.15 -9.41 12.90
C LYS A 151 6.33 -9.25 11.63
N PRO A 152 6.46 -10.16 10.63
CA PRO A 152 5.63 -10.16 9.44
C PRO A 152 4.23 -10.68 9.73
N TYR A 153 3.19 -9.92 9.39
CA TYR A 153 1.77 -10.32 9.46
C TYR A 153 1.15 -10.57 8.10
N ALA A 154 1.90 -10.29 7.05
CA ALA A 154 1.50 -10.51 5.68
C ALA A 154 2.73 -10.84 4.81
N LEU A 155 2.49 -11.45 3.64
CA LEU A 155 3.48 -11.53 2.57
C LEU A 155 3.03 -10.68 1.38
N PRO A 156 3.92 -9.86 0.79
CA PRO A 156 3.56 -8.98 -0.31
C PRO A 156 3.28 -9.79 -1.59
N ILE A 157 2.16 -9.52 -2.26
CA ILE A 157 1.80 -10.17 -3.53
C ILE A 157 2.27 -9.34 -4.72
N ASP A 158 2.30 -8.02 -4.55
CA ASP A 158 2.78 -7.05 -5.53
C ASP A 158 3.57 -5.93 -4.86
N SER A 159 4.08 -5.01 -5.67
CA SER A 159 4.86 -3.86 -5.24
C SER A 159 4.53 -2.65 -6.11
N GLY A 160 4.70 -1.45 -5.55
CA GLY A 160 4.47 -0.19 -6.24
C GLY A 160 5.65 0.77 -6.11
N PRO A 161 6.90 0.38 -6.48
CA PRO A 161 8.00 1.34 -6.45
C PRO A 161 7.61 2.57 -7.27
N GLU A 162 7.74 3.74 -6.67
CA GLU A 162 7.34 4.98 -7.31
C GLU A 162 8.33 5.35 -8.41
N VAL A 163 7.81 5.68 -9.59
CA VAL A 163 8.58 6.08 -10.78
C VAL A 163 7.98 7.33 -11.41
N PHE A 164 8.72 7.91 -12.33
CA PHE A 164 8.34 9.11 -13.07
C PHE A 164 7.87 8.74 -14.49
N PHE A 165 6.56 8.87 -14.73
CA PHE A 165 5.97 8.78 -16.06
C PHE A 165 5.82 10.17 -16.64
N TYR A 166 6.18 10.34 -17.94
CA TYR A 166 6.04 11.63 -18.61
C TYR A 166 5.61 11.48 -20.06
N ASN A 167 4.76 12.40 -20.51
CA ASN A 167 4.38 12.52 -21.91
C ASN A 167 5.45 13.32 -22.66
N ASP A 168 6.30 12.63 -23.38
CA ASP A 168 7.44 13.18 -24.12
C ASP A 168 7.01 14.18 -25.19
N ALA A 169 5.83 13.96 -25.81
CA ALA A 169 5.30 14.90 -26.80
C ALA A 169 4.91 16.24 -26.17
N VAL A 170 4.27 16.21 -24.98
CA VAL A 170 3.91 17.44 -24.25
C VAL A 170 5.16 18.15 -23.76
N LEU A 171 6.11 17.42 -23.16
CA LEU A 171 7.36 18.01 -22.65
C LEU A 171 8.18 18.62 -23.79
N LYS A 172 8.30 17.96 -24.92
CA LYS A 172 8.99 18.51 -26.11
C LYS A 172 8.33 19.77 -26.64
N LYS A 173 6.99 19.84 -26.66
CA LYS A 173 6.24 21.05 -27.03
C LYS A 173 6.55 22.21 -26.06
N ALA A 174 6.80 21.92 -24.78
CA ALA A 174 7.25 22.89 -23.79
C ALA A 174 8.75 23.21 -23.84
N GLY A 175 9.50 22.61 -24.75
CA GLY A 175 10.95 22.77 -24.83
C GLY A 175 11.72 22.09 -23.68
N VAL A 176 11.18 20.99 -23.17
CA VAL A 176 11.74 20.19 -22.09
C VAL A 176 12.14 18.81 -22.62
N ASP A 177 13.32 18.35 -22.26
CA ASP A 177 13.73 16.95 -22.39
C ASP A 177 13.41 16.23 -21.10
N GLY A 178 12.37 15.39 -21.09
CA GLY A 178 11.93 14.66 -19.88
C GLY A 178 13.00 13.73 -19.31
N SER A 179 13.92 13.25 -20.15
CA SER A 179 15.03 12.40 -19.72
C SER A 179 16.06 13.13 -18.84
N GLN A 180 16.06 14.46 -18.85
CA GLN A 180 16.96 15.30 -18.05
C GLN A 180 16.35 15.77 -16.72
N ILE A 181 15.10 15.44 -16.45
CA ILE A 181 14.47 15.70 -15.15
C ILE A 181 15.01 14.66 -14.15
N LYS A 182 16.04 15.04 -13.39
CA LYS A 182 16.72 14.16 -12.41
C LYS A 182 16.43 14.53 -10.97
N THR A 183 16.10 15.81 -10.73
CA THR A 183 15.82 16.34 -9.41
C THR A 183 14.44 16.99 -9.36
N TRP A 184 13.91 17.19 -8.13
CA TRP A 184 12.67 17.95 -7.94
C TRP A 184 12.83 19.43 -8.34
N ASP A 185 14.04 19.98 -8.34
CA ASP A 185 14.32 21.31 -8.89
C ASP A 185 14.20 21.30 -10.42
N ASP A 186 14.72 20.30 -11.13
CA ASP A 186 14.51 20.16 -12.59
C ASP A 186 13.03 20.01 -12.91
N TYR A 187 12.31 19.21 -12.10
CA TYR A 187 10.86 19.05 -12.24
C TYR A 187 10.10 20.38 -12.12
N TYR A 188 10.46 21.18 -11.11
CA TYR A 188 9.85 22.50 -10.92
C TYR A 188 10.14 23.46 -12.11
N GLU A 189 11.38 23.50 -12.61
CA GLU A 189 11.70 24.33 -13.78
C GLU A 189 11.00 23.84 -15.06
N ALA A 190 10.82 22.52 -15.21
CA ALA A 190 10.01 21.93 -16.27
C ALA A 190 8.54 22.32 -16.14
N ALA A 191 7.98 22.30 -14.93
CA ALA A 191 6.59 22.64 -14.65
C ALA A 191 6.22 24.04 -15.14
N LYS A 192 7.10 25.03 -14.93
CA LYS A 192 6.90 26.40 -15.44
C LYS A 192 6.81 26.45 -16.97
N LYS A 193 7.63 25.67 -17.67
CA LYS A 193 7.61 25.58 -19.13
C LYS A 193 6.37 24.88 -19.65
N VAL A 194 5.94 23.81 -18.98
CA VAL A 194 4.69 23.10 -19.30
C VAL A 194 3.48 24.02 -19.11
N LYS A 195 3.45 24.78 -18.01
CA LYS A 195 2.39 25.77 -17.78
C LYS A 195 2.33 26.84 -18.86
N ALA A 196 3.47 27.28 -19.38
CA ALA A 196 3.55 28.28 -20.44
C ALA A 196 2.91 27.83 -21.77
N ILE A 197 2.74 26.55 -22.02
CA ILE A 197 2.05 26.00 -23.20
C ILE A 197 0.57 25.66 -22.94
N GLY A 198 0.05 25.96 -21.72
CA GLY A 198 -1.33 25.75 -21.34
C GLY A 198 -1.64 24.37 -20.73
N ALA A 199 -0.64 23.52 -20.49
CA ALA A 199 -0.78 22.24 -19.80
C ALA A 199 -0.32 22.36 -18.34
N TYR A 200 -0.58 21.32 -17.52
CA TYR A 200 -0.07 21.20 -16.17
C TYR A 200 0.99 20.10 -16.08
N MET A 201 1.97 20.31 -15.21
CA MET A 201 3.00 19.29 -14.98
C MET A 201 2.39 18.02 -14.41
N THR A 202 1.49 18.17 -13.44
CA THR A 202 0.73 17.09 -12.79
C THR A 202 -0.60 17.63 -12.25
N ASN A 203 -1.40 16.79 -11.63
CA ASN A 203 -2.59 17.17 -10.88
C ASN A 203 -2.46 16.77 -9.41
N ASN A 204 -3.17 17.47 -8.55
CA ASN A 204 -3.40 17.10 -7.14
C ASN A 204 -4.53 17.96 -6.59
N SER A 205 -5.67 17.36 -6.28
CA SER A 205 -6.82 18.06 -5.71
C SER A 205 -6.82 18.10 -4.17
N GLY A 206 -5.86 17.42 -3.54
CA GLY A 206 -5.82 17.24 -2.09
C GLY A 206 -6.93 16.33 -1.56
N SER A 207 -7.57 15.54 -2.41
CA SER A 207 -8.63 14.60 -2.02
C SER A 207 -8.06 13.37 -1.31
N SER A 208 -8.91 12.49 -0.80
CA SER A 208 -8.48 11.22 -0.18
C SER A 208 -7.77 10.29 -1.17
N MET A 209 -7.94 10.47 -2.47
CA MET A 209 -7.26 9.70 -3.51
C MET A 209 -5.78 10.05 -3.64
N GLU A 210 -5.37 11.24 -3.19
CA GLU A 210 -3.97 11.68 -3.16
C GLU A 210 -3.25 11.33 -1.85
N TYR A 211 -3.88 10.59 -0.96
CA TYR A 211 -3.25 10.15 0.30
C TYR A 211 -2.05 9.22 0.08
N GLN A 212 -2.17 8.23 -0.79
CA GLN A 212 -1.05 7.32 -1.09
C GLN A 212 0.09 8.04 -1.82
N PRO A 213 -0.14 8.81 -2.92
CA PRO A 213 0.89 9.65 -3.51
C PRO A 213 1.56 10.62 -2.50
N PHE A 214 0.79 11.21 -1.58
CA PHE A 214 1.36 12.03 -0.50
C PHE A 214 2.32 11.22 0.36
N THR A 215 1.89 10.04 0.84
CA THR A 215 2.74 9.23 1.72
C THR A 215 4.01 8.79 1.01
N ALA A 216 3.94 8.40 -0.27
CA ALA A 216 5.09 8.00 -1.08
C ALA A 216 6.09 9.14 -1.28
N GLN A 217 5.64 10.31 -1.74
CA GLN A 217 6.53 11.46 -1.97
C GLN A 217 7.13 12.01 -0.66
N ALA A 218 6.34 12.08 0.42
CA ALA A 218 6.85 12.47 1.73
C ALA A 218 7.89 11.46 2.24
N TRP A 219 7.64 10.18 2.05
CA TRP A 219 8.57 9.12 2.40
C TRP A 219 9.88 9.23 1.62
N GLN A 220 9.84 9.44 0.30
CA GLN A 220 11.03 9.69 -0.53
C GLN A 220 11.80 10.96 -0.08
N ALA A 221 11.10 11.98 0.43
CA ALA A 221 11.72 13.17 1.01
C ALA A 221 12.43 12.91 2.36
N GLY A 222 12.35 11.69 2.89
CA GLY A 222 12.88 11.28 4.18
C GLY A 222 11.96 11.62 5.35
N ALA A 223 10.68 11.90 5.09
CA ALA A 223 9.71 12.22 6.14
C ALA A 223 9.38 11.00 7.00
N GLN A 224 9.18 11.26 8.28
CA GLN A 224 8.57 10.36 9.25
C GLN A 224 7.45 11.10 9.97
N PRO A 225 6.31 11.32 9.30
CA PRO A 225 5.23 12.17 9.80
C PRO A 225 4.58 11.62 11.07
N TRP A 226 4.80 10.35 11.37
CA TRP A 226 4.43 9.68 12.61
C TRP A 226 5.41 8.56 12.96
N LYS A 227 5.39 8.20 14.24
CA LYS A 227 6.09 7.04 14.77
C LYS A 227 5.12 6.26 15.63
N VAL A 228 5.01 4.96 15.36
CA VAL A 228 4.19 4.01 16.13
C VAL A 228 5.11 3.15 17.01
N ASP A 229 4.84 3.15 18.32
CA ASP A 229 5.56 2.35 19.30
C ASP A 229 4.52 1.71 20.24
N GLY A 230 3.96 0.59 19.83
CA GLY A 230 2.82 -0.04 20.49
C GLY A 230 1.61 0.90 20.54
N GLU A 231 1.13 1.19 21.75
CA GLU A 231 0.02 2.14 21.98
C GLU A 231 0.47 3.62 21.94
N ASN A 232 1.79 3.89 21.91
CA ASN A 232 2.32 5.24 21.91
C ASN A 232 2.57 5.71 20.49
N ILE A 233 1.94 6.79 20.08
CA ILE A 233 2.09 7.35 18.74
C ILE A 233 2.54 8.80 18.84
N THR A 234 3.57 9.16 18.09
CA THR A 234 4.00 10.54 17.95
C THR A 234 3.71 11.02 16.53
N ILE A 235 3.06 12.17 16.37
CA ILE A 235 2.78 12.81 15.08
C ILE A 235 3.65 14.05 14.95
N ASP A 236 4.25 14.26 13.78
CA ASP A 236 5.16 15.37 13.46
C ASP A 236 5.00 15.76 11.98
N MET A 237 3.88 16.43 11.65
CA MET A 237 3.54 16.77 10.27
C MET A 237 4.23 18.04 9.77
N THR A 238 4.56 18.97 10.66
CA THR A 238 5.04 20.30 10.23
C THR A 238 6.46 20.61 10.68
N LYS A 239 7.04 19.82 11.59
CA LYS A 239 8.40 20.04 12.10
C LYS A 239 9.42 19.02 11.63
N ASP A 240 8.95 17.82 11.22
CA ASP A 240 9.78 16.82 10.56
C ASP A 240 10.47 17.43 9.31
N SER A 241 11.74 17.11 9.10
CA SER A 241 12.53 17.72 8.02
C SER A 241 12.10 17.31 6.63
N GLY A 242 11.71 16.04 6.45
CA GLY A 242 11.18 15.54 5.19
C GLY A 242 9.81 16.11 4.87
N MET A 243 8.93 16.20 5.88
CA MET A 243 7.63 16.85 5.74
C MET A 243 7.76 18.33 5.37
N LYS A 244 8.68 19.08 6.00
CA LYS A 244 8.93 20.47 5.61
C LYS A 244 9.31 20.60 4.14
N LYS A 245 10.25 19.77 3.69
CA LYS A 245 10.71 19.75 2.30
C LYS A 245 9.55 19.46 1.34
N TYR A 246 8.73 18.45 1.64
CA TYR A 246 7.53 18.11 0.87
C TYR A 246 6.52 19.27 0.84
N ILE A 247 6.16 19.81 2.00
CA ILE A 247 5.19 20.91 2.13
C ILE A 247 5.64 22.15 1.36
N GLU A 248 6.90 22.55 1.50
CA GLU A 248 7.45 23.74 0.81
C GLU A 248 7.43 23.56 -0.70
N PHE A 249 7.78 22.38 -1.20
CA PHE A 249 7.75 22.06 -2.62
C PHE A 249 6.32 22.08 -3.18
N GLN A 250 5.39 21.39 -2.54
CA GLN A 250 3.99 21.33 -3.00
C GLN A 250 3.31 22.69 -2.91
N GLN A 251 3.57 23.48 -1.82
CA GLN A 251 3.05 24.83 -1.71
C GLN A 251 3.50 25.72 -2.86
N LYS A 252 4.76 25.61 -3.28
CA LYS A 252 5.32 26.35 -4.41
C LYS A 252 4.60 26.00 -5.73
N LEU A 253 4.30 24.71 -5.97
CA LEU A 253 3.53 24.29 -7.14
C LEU A 253 2.09 24.84 -7.13
N ILE A 254 1.46 24.89 -5.94
CA ILE A 254 0.11 25.45 -5.76
C ILE A 254 0.10 26.97 -6.00
N ASP A 255 1.05 27.70 -5.38
CA ASP A 255 1.10 29.16 -5.43
C ASP A 255 1.32 29.67 -6.85
N GLU A 256 2.17 28.99 -7.63
CA GLU A 256 2.51 29.34 -8.99
C GLU A 256 1.58 28.70 -10.05
N ASP A 257 0.51 28.02 -9.62
CA ASP A 257 -0.48 27.37 -10.51
C ASP A 257 0.17 26.37 -11.48
N LEU A 258 1.14 25.57 -11.00
CA LEU A 258 1.89 24.59 -11.78
C LEU A 258 1.30 23.17 -11.71
N VAL A 259 0.36 22.95 -10.81
CA VAL A 259 -0.40 21.71 -10.60
C VAL A 259 -1.88 21.97 -10.84
N ASP A 260 -2.57 21.07 -11.56
CA ASP A 260 -4.03 21.14 -11.65
C ASP A 260 -4.65 20.71 -10.31
N THR A 261 -5.30 21.65 -9.63
CA THR A 261 -5.90 21.44 -8.30
C THR A 261 -7.37 21.03 -8.36
N LYS A 262 -7.94 20.82 -9.54
CA LYS A 262 -9.38 20.54 -9.76
C LYS A 262 -9.65 19.10 -10.12
N ILE A 263 -8.69 18.43 -10.73
CA ILE A 263 -8.81 17.08 -11.22
C ILE A 263 -8.31 16.12 -10.14
N ALA A 264 -9.20 15.25 -9.64
CA ALA A 264 -8.85 14.18 -8.73
C ALA A 264 -8.34 12.96 -9.50
N ASN A 265 -7.34 12.27 -8.97
CA ASN A 265 -6.85 11.01 -9.51
C ASN A 265 -8.00 9.98 -9.66
N TRP A 266 -7.91 9.14 -10.68
CA TRP A 266 -8.86 8.03 -10.95
C TRP A 266 -10.26 8.47 -11.38
N SER A 267 -10.49 9.76 -11.65
CA SER A 267 -11.73 10.25 -12.23
C SER A 267 -11.75 10.11 -13.76
N ASP A 268 -12.92 10.15 -14.38
CA ASP A 268 -13.04 10.20 -15.84
C ASP A 268 -12.36 11.45 -16.42
N ASP A 269 -12.41 12.57 -15.68
CA ASP A 269 -11.72 13.81 -16.05
C ASP A 269 -10.21 13.65 -16.03
N TRP A 270 -9.67 12.88 -15.10
CA TRP A 270 -8.25 12.56 -15.04
C TRP A 270 -7.78 11.74 -16.25
N ASN A 271 -8.51 10.66 -16.57
CA ASN A 271 -8.21 9.86 -17.76
C ASN A 271 -8.28 10.69 -19.03
N ARG A 272 -9.28 11.56 -19.14
CA ARG A 272 -9.40 12.49 -20.28
C ARG A 272 -8.22 13.44 -20.35
N ALA A 273 -7.83 14.08 -19.25
CA ALA A 273 -6.71 15.02 -19.21
C ALA A 273 -5.37 14.37 -19.57
N LEU A 274 -5.15 13.12 -19.14
CA LEU A 274 -4.00 12.32 -19.56
C LEU A 274 -4.04 12.02 -21.06
N ASN A 275 -5.22 11.66 -21.58
CA ASN A 275 -5.41 11.32 -23.00
C ASN A 275 -5.33 12.54 -23.93
N GLU A 276 -5.69 13.73 -23.45
CA GLU A 276 -5.61 14.99 -24.21
C GLU A 276 -4.23 15.66 -24.06
N GLY A 277 -3.41 15.23 -23.10
CA GLY A 277 -2.09 15.81 -22.81
C GLY A 277 -2.15 17.09 -21.98
N ASP A 278 -3.25 17.34 -21.28
CA ASP A 278 -3.40 18.47 -20.35
C ASP A 278 -2.60 18.26 -19.07
N ILE A 279 -2.35 16.99 -18.67
CA ILE A 279 -1.45 16.57 -17.60
C ILE A 279 -0.23 15.90 -18.25
N ALA A 280 0.95 16.47 -17.99
CA ALA A 280 2.17 16.06 -18.69
C ALA A 280 2.91 14.90 -17.99
N THR A 281 2.76 14.73 -16.69
CA THR A 281 3.54 13.74 -15.92
C THR A 281 2.75 13.14 -14.76
N LEU A 282 3.21 11.95 -14.33
CA LEU A 282 2.77 11.28 -13.10
C LEU A 282 4.00 10.80 -12.32
N THR A 283 3.96 10.96 -11.00
CA THR A 283 4.82 10.22 -10.07
C THR A 283 3.93 9.25 -9.33
N ILE A 284 4.06 7.97 -9.62
CA ILE A 284 3.11 6.94 -9.22
C ILE A 284 3.76 5.55 -9.29
N GLY A 285 3.15 4.55 -8.69
CA GLY A 285 3.69 3.20 -8.59
C GLY A 285 3.88 2.48 -9.94
N ALA A 286 4.77 1.51 -9.95
CA ALA A 286 5.15 0.69 -11.12
C ALA A 286 3.99 -0.14 -11.73
N TRP A 287 2.85 -0.20 -11.07
CA TRP A 287 1.62 -0.82 -11.58
C TRP A 287 0.85 0.06 -12.60
N MET A 288 1.30 1.30 -12.83
CA MET A 288 0.61 2.28 -13.69
C MET A 288 0.61 1.97 -15.21
N PRO A 289 1.56 1.26 -15.81
CA PRO A 289 1.63 1.09 -17.28
C PRO A 289 0.33 0.62 -17.92
N VAL A 290 -0.30 -0.43 -17.38
CA VAL A 290 -1.57 -0.97 -17.91
C VAL A 290 -2.71 0.04 -17.75
N ASN A 291 -2.73 0.80 -16.67
CA ASN A 291 -3.74 1.83 -16.43
C ASN A 291 -3.59 3.00 -17.41
N LEU A 292 -2.36 3.43 -17.73
CA LEU A 292 -2.11 4.45 -18.78
C LEU A 292 -2.55 3.96 -20.16
N MET A 293 -2.25 2.71 -20.50
CA MET A 293 -2.67 2.14 -21.78
C MET A 293 -4.21 2.13 -21.95
N ASN A 294 -4.93 1.90 -20.85
CA ASN A 294 -6.39 1.86 -20.84
C ASN A 294 -7.02 3.26 -20.73
N GLY A 295 -6.45 4.14 -19.89
CA GLY A 295 -6.98 5.48 -19.61
C GLY A 295 -6.60 6.55 -20.64
N ALA A 296 -5.46 6.38 -21.31
CA ALA A 296 -4.94 7.33 -22.29
C ALA A 296 -4.49 6.64 -23.61
N PRO A 297 -5.36 5.87 -24.28
CA PRO A 297 -5.00 5.06 -25.45
C PRO A 297 -4.49 5.88 -26.63
N ASP A 298 -4.96 7.11 -26.83
CA ASP A 298 -4.54 7.99 -27.94
C ASP A 298 -3.11 8.52 -27.75
N GLN A 299 -2.52 8.33 -26.56
CA GLN A 299 -1.14 8.72 -26.25
C GLN A 299 -0.13 7.59 -26.46
N ALA A 300 -0.51 6.51 -27.14
CA ALA A 300 0.41 5.41 -27.46
C ALA A 300 1.67 5.95 -28.18
N GLY A 301 2.83 5.55 -27.71
CA GLY A 301 4.14 6.01 -28.23
C GLY A 301 4.64 7.33 -27.64
N ASN A 302 3.80 8.11 -26.97
CA ASN A 302 4.16 9.42 -26.41
C ASN A 302 4.65 9.34 -24.95
N TRP A 303 4.19 8.37 -24.17
CA TRP A 303 4.62 8.21 -22.78
C TRP A 303 6.02 7.60 -22.69
N ARG A 304 6.71 7.98 -21.62
CA ARG A 304 8.02 7.44 -21.21
C ARG A 304 8.01 7.20 -19.72
N VAL A 305 8.93 6.34 -19.28
CA VAL A 305 9.18 6.08 -17.86
C VAL A 305 10.63 6.42 -17.54
N ALA A 306 10.88 6.96 -16.38
CA ALA A 306 12.21 7.22 -15.82
C ALA A 306 12.21 6.99 -14.32
N GLN A 307 13.40 6.98 -13.73
CA GLN A 307 13.54 6.96 -12.28
C GLN A 307 12.95 8.22 -11.66
N LEU A 308 12.39 8.09 -10.47
CA LEU A 308 11.79 9.19 -9.72
C LEU A 308 12.80 10.35 -9.54
N PRO A 309 12.41 11.62 -9.75
CA PRO A 309 13.26 12.76 -9.44
C PRO A 309 13.74 12.74 -7.99
N GLN A 310 14.98 13.10 -7.76
CA GLN A 310 15.61 13.05 -6.45
C GLN A 310 15.63 14.42 -5.77
N TRP A 311 15.65 14.43 -4.43
CA TRP A 311 15.76 15.68 -3.67
C TRP A 311 17.17 16.27 -3.70
N ASN A 312 18.18 15.45 -3.85
CA ASN A 312 19.55 15.91 -4.07
C ASN A 312 20.17 15.18 -5.26
N GLU A 313 21.07 15.85 -5.96
CA GLU A 313 21.79 15.23 -7.06
C GLU A 313 22.60 14.02 -6.58
N GLY A 314 22.49 12.91 -7.28
CA GLY A 314 23.18 11.64 -6.97
C GLY A 314 22.52 10.76 -5.91
N ASP A 315 21.39 11.17 -5.32
CA ASP A 315 20.59 10.27 -4.50
C ASP A 315 19.96 9.16 -5.36
N GLU A 316 19.76 7.99 -4.74
CA GLU A 316 19.08 6.83 -5.34
C GLU A 316 18.02 6.30 -4.38
N VAL A 317 17.11 7.19 -3.97
CA VAL A 317 16.04 6.87 -3.02
C VAL A 317 14.73 6.68 -3.78
N SER A 318 14.00 5.64 -3.43
CA SER A 318 12.64 5.38 -3.90
C SER A 318 11.66 5.40 -2.74
N ALA A 319 10.40 5.24 -3.06
CA ALA A 319 9.30 5.01 -2.13
C ALA A 319 8.32 4.03 -2.77
N GLU A 320 7.30 3.64 -2.02
CA GLU A 320 6.24 2.74 -2.50
C GLU A 320 4.91 3.48 -2.53
N ASP A 321 4.26 3.46 -3.67
CA ASP A 321 2.90 3.94 -3.86
C ASP A 321 1.97 2.75 -4.14
N GLY A 322 1.19 2.37 -3.14
CA GLY A 322 0.35 1.18 -3.18
C GLY A 322 1.11 -0.11 -2.81
N GLY A 323 0.58 -1.20 -3.26
CA GLY A 323 0.99 -2.56 -2.93
C GLY A 323 -0.10 -3.31 -2.19
N SER A 324 -0.13 -4.62 -2.40
CA SER A 324 -1.10 -5.53 -1.81
C SER A 324 -0.38 -6.73 -1.18
N ALA A 325 -1.01 -7.29 -0.16
CA ALA A 325 -0.47 -8.38 0.59
C ALA A 325 -1.51 -9.46 0.90
N LEU A 326 -1.05 -10.66 1.16
CA LEU A 326 -1.87 -11.75 1.64
C LEU A 326 -1.64 -11.99 3.13
N VAL A 327 -2.74 -12.07 3.87
CA VAL A 327 -2.77 -12.30 5.31
C VAL A 327 -3.51 -13.59 5.65
N VAL A 328 -3.15 -14.20 6.78
CA VAL A 328 -3.91 -15.30 7.38
C VAL A 328 -4.66 -14.76 8.59
N VAL A 329 -5.96 -14.99 8.64
CA VAL A 329 -6.83 -14.49 9.72
C VAL A 329 -6.67 -15.36 10.97
N SER A 330 -6.53 -14.72 12.14
CA SER A 330 -6.31 -15.44 13.42
C SER A 330 -7.46 -16.39 13.79
N GLN A 331 -8.70 -16.11 13.33
CA GLN A 331 -9.86 -16.96 13.56
C GLN A 331 -9.84 -18.26 12.71
N SER A 332 -8.97 -18.37 11.70
CA SER A 332 -8.81 -19.60 10.90
C SER A 332 -8.40 -20.76 11.80
N LYS A 333 -8.97 -21.91 11.52
CA LYS A 333 -8.61 -23.20 12.13
C LYS A 333 -7.69 -24.05 11.24
N GLN A 334 -7.25 -23.47 10.13
CA GLN A 334 -6.48 -24.11 9.06
C GLN A 334 -5.24 -23.29 8.72
N GLN A 335 -4.64 -22.63 9.73
CA GLN A 335 -3.58 -21.64 9.54
C GLN A 335 -2.36 -22.19 8.81
N ALA A 336 -1.97 -23.47 9.02
CA ALA A 336 -0.82 -24.05 8.36
C ALA A 336 -1.04 -24.19 6.83
N ALA A 337 -2.21 -24.69 6.41
CA ALA A 337 -2.57 -24.80 4.99
C ALA A 337 -2.78 -23.40 4.37
N ALA A 338 -3.35 -22.45 5.13
CA ALA A 338 -3.52 -21.06 4.71
C ALA A 338 -2.16 -20.38 4.45
N CYS A 339 -1.19 -20.55 5.36
CA CYS A 339 0.17 -20.05 5.16
C CYS A 339 0.87 -20.66 3.95
N LYS A 340 0.68 -21.98 3.74
CA LYS A 340 1.20 -22.66 2.54
C LYS A 340 0.61 -22.11 1.24
N PHE A 341 -0.67 -21.76 1.24
CA PHE A 341 -1.31 -21.11 0.09
C PHE A 341 -0.82 -19.67 -0.11
N VAL A 342 -0.67 -18.90 0.96
CA VAL A 342 -0.10 -17.55 0.93
C VAL A 342 1.33 -17.59 0.36
N GLU A 343 2.19 -18.49 0.86
CA GLU A 343 3.56 -18.64 0.38
C GLU A 343 3.60 -19.06 -1.11
N TYR A 344 2.72 -19.97 -1.54
CA TYR A 344 2.62 -20.35 -2.95
C TYR A 344 2.35 -19.12 -3.86
N LEU A 345 1.39 -18.26 -3.47
CA LEU A 345 1.03 -17.09 -4.28
C LEU A 345 2.08 -15.99 -4.27
N THR A 346 2.82 -15.84 -3.18
CA THR A 346 3.71 -14.68 -2.97
C THR A 346 5.19 -14.99 -3.18
N HIS A 347 5.62 -16.24 -2.93
CA HIS A 347 7.03 -16.65 -2.98
C HIS A 347 7.27 -17.88 -3.88
N GLY A 348 6.25 -18.72 -4.07
CA GLY A 348 6.29 -19.94 -4.88
C GLY A 348 6.03 -19.71 -6.38
N ASP A 349 5.59 -20.79 -7.06
CA ASP A 349 5.31 -20.77 -8.51
C ASP A 349 4.17 -19.82 -8.88
N GLY A 350 3.22 -19.59 -7.96
CA GLY A 350 2.12 -18.66 -8.16
C GLY A 350 2.58 -17.21 -8.36
N ALA A 351 3.67 -16.80 -7.70
CA ALA A 351 4.24 -15.47 -7.86
C ALA A 351 4.74 -15.21 -9.30
N GLN A 352 5.32 -16.21 -9.96
CA GLN A 352 5.72 -16.10 -11.37
C GLN A 352 4.50 -15.93 -12.27
N THR A 353 3.44 -16.73 -12.05
CA THR A 353 2.19 -16.63 -12.83
C THR A 353 1.53 -15.26 -12.65
N MET A 354 1.57 -14.68 -11.43
CA MET A 354 1.09 -13.31 -11.18
C MET A 354 1.88 -12.28 -12.00
N ALA A 355 3.20 -12.37 -12.01
CA ALA A 355 4.07 -11.49 -12.80
C ALA A 355 3.80 -11.62 -14.31
N ASP A 356 3.67 -12.84 -14.81
CA ASP A 356 3.39 -13.14 -16.23
C ASP A 356 2.01 -12.59 -16.70
N THR A 357 1.10 -12.35 -15.75
CA THR A 357 -0.24 -11.80 -16.02
C THR A 357 -0.34 -10.28 -15.77
N GLY A 358 0.78 -9.63 -15.47
CA GLY A 358 0.90 -8.17 -15.40
C GLY A 358 0.88 -7.56 -14.00
N THR A 359 0.91 -8.39 -12.95
CA THR A 359 1.14 -7.91 -11.59
C THR A 359 2.61 -7.56 -11.40
N PHE A 360 2.92 -6.35 -10.92
CA PHE A 360 4.31 -5.96 -10.68
C PHE A 360 4.86 -6.71 -9.46
N PRO A 361 5.90 -7.56 -9.62
CA PRO A 361 6.30 -8.49 -8.57
C PRO A 361 7.07 -7.80 -7.43
N SER A 362 6.91 -8.33 -6.22
CA SER A 362 7.70 -7.95 -5.04
C SER A 362 8.95 -8.79 -4.83
N LEU A 363 9.05 -9.96 -5.50
CA LEU A 363 10.18 -10.89 -5.38
C LEU A 363 11.38 -10.44 -6.22
N LYS A 364 12.53 -10.29 -5.58
CA LYS A 364 13.80 -9.92 -6.24
C LYS A 364 14.19 -10.90 -7.34
N LYS A 365 13.97 -12.21 -7.14
CA LYS A 365 14.30 -13.24 -8.15
C LYS A 365 13.51 -13.07 -9.45
N ILE A 366 12.26 -12.61 -9.38
CA ILE A 366 11.42 -12.35 -10.56
C ILE A 366 11.82 -11.03 -11.19
N LEU A 367 11.96 -9.96 -10.38
CA LEU A 367 12.39 -8.63 -10.85
C LEU A 367 13.71 -8.67 -11.64
N SER A 368 14.64 -9.57 -11.26
CA SER A 368 15.93 -9.73 -11.92
C SER A 368 15.96 -10.83 -12.99
N SER A 369 14.82 -11.49 -13.26
CA SER A 369 14.77 -12.58 -14.24
C SER A 369 14.77 -12.07 -15.68
N ASP A 370 15.42 -12.80 -16.57
CA ASP A 370 15.39 -12.49 -18.01
C ASP A 370 13.96 -12.54 -18.56
N SER A 371 13.11 -13.43 -18.05
CA SER A 371 11.70 -13.52 -18.49
C SER A 371 10.89 -12.27 -18.18
N PHE A 372 11.18 -11.61 -17.05
CA PHE A 372 10.47 -10.38 -16.67
C PHE A 372 10.99 -9.16 -17.44
N THR A 373 12.29 -9.08 -17.68
CA THR A 373 12.94 -7.92 -18.32
C THR A 373 13.16 -8.07 -19.84
N ASP A 374 12.93 -9.27 -20.44
CA ASP A 374 13.09 -9.47 -21.89
C ASP A 374 12.07 -8.60 -22.66
N PRO A 375 12.53 -7.60 -23.43
CA PRO A 375 11.65 -6.72 -24.19
C PRO A 375 10.89 -7.43 -25.33
N ASN A 376 11.26 -8.67 -25.68
CA ASN A 376 10.71 -9.40 -26.82
C ASN A 376 9.54 -10.34 -26.45
N THR A 377 9.22 -10.49 -25.17
CA THR A 377 7.99 -11.21 -24.79
C THR A 377 6.77 -10.46 -25.33
N GLU A 378 5.69 -11.18 -25.65
CA GLU A 378 4.47 -10.57 -26.20
C GLU A 378 3.89 -9.51 -25.25
N ALA A 379 3.88 -9.78 -23.93
CA ALA A 379 3.37 -8.87 -22.92
C ALA A 379 4.23 -7.60 -22.84
N ASN A 380 5.56 -7.76 -22.70
CA ASN A 380 6.48 -6.62 -22.59
C ASN A 380 6.51 -5.78 -23.86
N LYS A 381 6.47 -6.41 -25.03
CA LYS A 381 6.43 -5.70 -26.30
C LYS A 381 5.22 -4.78 -26.41
N LYS A 382 4.04 -5.24 -25.99
CA LYS A 382 2.83 -4.42 -26.01
C LYS A 382 2.96 -3.18 -25.11
N VAL A 383 3.52 -3.35 -23.91
CA VAL A 383 3.80 -2.25 -22.98
C VAL A 383 4.87 -1.32 -23.57
N ASN A 384 5.97 -1.89 -24.03
CA ASN A 384 7.10 -1.12 -24.59
C ASN A 384 6.70 -0.29 -25.81
N ASP A 385 5.85 -0.83 -26.71
CA ASP A 385 5.32 -0.10 -27.86
C ASP A 385 4.52 1.14 -27.41
N TYR A 386 3.69 1.01 -26.37
CA TYR A 386 2.96 2.15 -25.81
C TYR A 386 3.90 3.20 -25.21
N PHE A 387 5.02 2.78 -24.61
CA PHE A 387 6.05 3.66 -24.05
C PHE A 387 7.16 4.00 -25.06
N GLY A 388 6.86 4.02 -26.36
CA GLY A 388 7.75 4.48 -27.42
C GLY A 388 9.00 3.61 -27.60
N GLY A 389 8.91 2.34 -27.30
CA GLY A 389 9.98 1.35 -27.48
C GLY A 389 10.94 1.25 -26.29
N GLN A 390 10.68 1.90 -25.15
CA GLN A 390 11.48 1.70 -23.95
C GLN A 390 11.30 0.29 -23.41
N ASN A 391 12.34 -0.30 -22.82
CA ASN A 391 12.21 -1.50 -21.98
C ASN A 391 11.69 -1.10 -20.59
N VAL A 392 10.36 -1.05 -20.47
CA VAL A 392 9.69 -0.53 -19.27
C VAL A 392 10.01 -1.36 -18.04
N ASN A 393 9.94 -2.69 -18.14
CA ASN A 393 10.16 -3.57 -17.00
C ASN A 393 11.60 -3.50 -16.45
N GLU A 394 12.60 -3.21 -17.29
CA GLU A 394 13.97 -2.97 -16.84
C GLU A 394 14.04 -1.72 -15.94
N ILE A 395 13.42 -0.62 -16.35
CA ILE A 395 13.41 0.65 -15.59
C ILE A 395 12.66 0.47 -14.26
N LEU A 396 11.51 -0.22 -14.30
CA LEU A 396 10.71 -0.49 -13.11
C LEU A 396 11.42 -1.43 -12.13
N SER A 397 12.13 -2.45 -12.65
CA SER A 397 12.94 -3.35 -11.84
C SER A 397 14.09 -2.61 -11.14
N GLU A 398 14.77 -1.69 -11.83
CA GLU A 398 15.78 -0.83 -11.21
C GLU A 398 15.19 0.02 -10.08
N ALA A 399 13.98 0.59 -10.27
CA ALA A 399 13.30 1.37 -9.25
C ALA A 399 13.00 0.56 -7.98
N ALA A 400 12.53 -0.70 -8.15
CA ALA A 400 12.24 -1.62 -7.05
C ALA A 400 13.47 -2.04 -6.23
N GLN A 401 14.68 -1.86 -6.78
CA GLN A 401 15.95 -2.19 -6.12
C GLN A 401 16.62 -0.97 -5.46
N ARG A 402 16.04 0.23 -5.61
CA ARG A 402 16.56 1.44 -4.97
C ARG A 402 16.36 1.41 -3.45
N LYS A 403 17.11 2.24 -2.77
CA LYS A 403 17.02 2.37 -1.31
C LYS A 403 15.66 2.94 -0.92
N VAL A 404 15.02 2.28 0.02
CA VAL A 404 13.77 2.70 0.64
C VAL A 404 13.99 2.78 2.14
N SER A 405 13.64 3.89 2.78
CA SER A 405 13.65 3.98 4.24
C SER A 405 12.45 3.21 4.83
N ALA A 406 12.57 2.75 6.07
CA ALA A 406 11.43 2.12 6.74
C ALA A 406 10.28 3.12 6.89
N PHE A 407 9.07 2.66 6.59
CA PHE A 407 7.85 3.45 6.76
C PHE A 407 6.80 2.61 7.49
N GLN A 408 6.04 3.23 8.38
CA GLN A 408 4.95 2.58 9.12
C GLN A 408 3.65 3.30 8.80
N TYR A 409 2.55 2.55 8.71
CA TYR A 409 1.22 3.15 8.69
C TYR A 409 0.65 3.27 10.10
N LEU A 410 -0.25 4.25 10.28
CA LEU A 410 -0.98 4.38 11.54
C LEU A 410 -1.93 3.18 11.73
N PRO A 411 -2.15 2.72 12.97
CA PRO A 411 -3.10 1.63 13.24
C PRO A 411 -4.56 2.01 12.94
N TYR A 412 -4.83 3.30 12.71
CA TYR A 412 -6.11 3.84 12.24
C TYR A 412 -5.96 4.50 10.86
N ASN A 413 -5.18 3.89 9.97
CA ASN A 413 -4.88 4.41 8.64
C ASN A 413 -6.13 4.71 7.77
N PRO A 414 -7.23 3.93 7.81
CA PRO A 414 -8.44 4.29 7.08
C PRO A 414 -9.04 5.64 7.48
N TYR A 415 -8.96 5.98 8.77
CA TYR A 415 -9.31 7.33 9.23
C TYR A 415 -8.32 8.38 8.71
N ALA A 416 -7.04 8.08 8.74
CA ALA A 416 -6.02 8.98 8.20
C ALA A 416 -6.29 9.28 6.72
N GLN A 417 -6.55 8.27 5.89
CA GLN A 417 -6.86 8.43 4.47
C GLN A 417 -8.14 9.25 4.24
N SER A 418 -9.24 8.93 4.93
CA SER A 418 -10.51 9.65 4.76
C SER A 418 -10.42 11.11 5.20
N THR A 419 -9.77 11.37 6.35
CA THR A 419 -9.60 12.72 6.90
C THR A 419 -8.57 13.56 6.13
N PHE A 420 -7.66 12.93 5.37
CA PHE A 420 -6.70 13.64 4.54
C PHE A 420 -7.42 14.59 3.58
N GLY A 421 -8.40 14.10 2.82
CA GLY A 421 -9.17 14.91 1.89
C GLY A 421 -9.88 16.09 2.57
N ASP A 422 -10.44 15.89 3.76
CA ASP A 422 -11.15 16.94 4.50
C ASP A 422 -10.28 18.13 4.90
N GLN A 423 -8.99 17.90 5.12
CA GLN A 423 -8.05 18.91 5.57
C GLN A 423 -7.21 19.47 4.43
N ILE A 424 -6.66 18.59 3.60
CA ILE A 424 -5.65 18.96 2.61
C ILE A 424 -6.26 19.64 1.38
N SER A 425 -7.49 19.27 0.96
CA SER A 425 -8.18 19.93 -0.16
C SER A 425 -8.33 21.45 0.01
N LYS A 426 -8.40 21.93 1.26
CA LYS A 426 -8.48 23.37 1.57
C LYS A 426 -7.22 24.14 1.13
N ALA A 427 -6.06 23.49 1.15
CA ALA A 427 -4.83 24.10 0.67
C ALA A 427 -4.79 24.15 -0.87
N TYR A 428 -5.24 23.07 -1.53
CA TYR A 428 -5.32 23.03 -2.99
C TYR A 428 -6.41 23.95 -3.55
N SER A 429 -7.48 24.22 -2.80
CA SER A 429 -8.45 25.29 -3.11
C SER A 429 -7.98 26.71 -2.73
N LYS A 430 -6.78 26.83 -2.16
CA LYS A 430 -6.15 28.11 -1.72
C LYS A 430 -6.90 28.82 -0.60
N GLU A 431 -7.65 28.08 0.23
CA GLU A 431 -8.34 28.64 1.41
C GLU A 431 -7.38 28.86 2.58
N ILE A 432 -6.41 27.95 2.76
CA ILE A 432 -5.37 27.98 3.78
C ILE A 432 -4.03 27.54 3.18
N SER A 433 -2.92 27.77 3.90
CA SER A 433 -1.63 27.23 3.49
C SER A 433 -1.57 25.71 3.66
N LEU A 434 -0.73 25.02 2.86
CA LEU A 434 -0.53 23.58 2.99
C LEU A 434 0.05 23.22 4.37
N LYS A 435 0.90 24.06 4.94
CA LYS A 435 1.41 23.88 6.31
C LYS A 435 0.28 23.91 7.35
N GLU A 436 -0.66 24.84 7.22
CA GLU A 436 -1.82 24.93 8.11
C GLU A 436 -2.75 23.73 7.92
N ALA A 437 -2.95 23.28 6.68
CA ALA A 437 -3.73 22.08 6.38
C ALA A 437 -3.13 20.84 7.06
N PHE A 438 -1.80 20.65 7.00
CA PHE A 438 -1.12 19.54 7.68
C PHE A 438 -1.14 19.68 9.22
N ALA A 439 -1.10 20.90 9.77
CA ALA A 439 -1.28 21.10 11.21
C ALA A 439 -2.70 20.70 11.67
N ASN A 440 -3.72 21.06 10.88
CA ASN A 440 -5.11 20.65 11.14
C ASN A 440 -5.27 19.13 11.01
N TYR A 441 -4.63 18.53 10.02
CA TYR A 441 -4.62 17.08 9.82
C TYR A 441 -3.94 16.35 11.00
N SER A 442 -2.77 16.83 11.45
CA SER A 442 -2.07 16.33 12.65
C SER A 442 -2.99 16.35 13.88
N LYS A 443 -3.73 17.45 14.08
CA LYS A 443 -4.69 17.56 15.18
C LYS A 443 -5.81 16.53 15.06
N ALA A 444 -6.40 16.35 13.88
CA ALA A 444 -7.46 15.38 13.66
C ALA A 444 -7.00 13.95 13.94
N LEU A 445 -5.80 13.57 13.47
CA LEU A 445 -5.20 12.27 13.74
C LEU A 445 -4.91 12.05 15.22
N THR A 446 -4.41 13.08 15.91
CA THR A 446 -4.12 13.04 17.36
C THR A 446 -5.41 12.83 18.16
N ASP A 447 -6.44 13.62 17.86
CA ASP A 447 -7.72 13.54 18.56
C ASP A 447 -8.38 12.16 18.35
N HIS A 448 -8.38 11.65 17.12
CA HIS A 448 -8.94 10.34 16.79
C HIS A 448 -8.18 9.21 17.48
N GLY A 449 -6.86 9.18 17.37
CA GLY A 449 -6.06 8.12 18.00
C GLY A 449 -6.25 8.07 19.51
N ASN A 450 -6.31 9.23 20.19
CA ASN A 450 -6.62 9.29 21.61
C ASN A 450 -8.04 8.80 21.94
N GLN A 451 -9.02 9.04 21.07
CA GLN A 451 -10.40 8.50 21.23
C GLN A 451 -10.44 6.97 21.06
N GLN A 452 -9.58 6.42 20.20
CA GLN A 452 -9.45 4.97 20.00
C GLN A 452 -8.67 4.26 21.14
N GLY A 453 -8.13 5.02 22.09
CA GLY A 453 -7.43 4.45 23.26
C GLY A 453 -5.91 4.43 23.14
N TYR A 454 -5.34 4.91 22.05
CA TYR A 454 -3.89 5.13 21.92
C TYR A 454 -3.44 6.31 22.76
N THR A 455 -2.15 6.38 23.04
CA THR A 455 -1.50 7.57 23.63
C THR A 455 -0.83 8.36 22.51
N VAL A 456 -1.57 9.31 21.91
CA VAL A 456 -1.07 10.08 20.78
C VAL A 456 -0.61 11.46 21.23
N THR A 457 0.60 11.82 20.85
CA THR A 457 1.18 13.17 21.06
C THR A 457 1.53 13.80 19.72
N SER A 458 1.20 15.06 19.54
CA SER A 458 1.66 15.86 18.40
C SER A 458 2.82 16.75 18.81
N LYS A 459 3.79 16.92 17.91
CA LYS A 459 4.87 17.90 18.01
C LYS A 459 4.55 19.22 17.30
N ASP A 460 3.46 19.26 16.54
CA ASP A 460 3.00 20.41 15.74
C ASP A 460 2.46 21.57 16.56
#